data_bf653eba4241cb738f7af4d5b000bac2
#
_entry.id   bf653eba4241cb738f7af4d5b000bac2
#
_cell.length_a   1.000
_cell.length_b   1.000
_cell.length_c   1.000
_cell.angle_alpha   90.00
_cell.angle_beta   90.00
_cell.angle_gamma   90.00
#
_symmetry.space_group_name_H-M   'P 1'
#
loop_
_entity.id
_entity.type
_entity.pdbx_description
1 polymer ?
#
loop_
_entity_poly.entity_id
_entity_poly.type
_entity_poly.pdbx_seq_one_letter_code
_entity_poly.pdbx_strand_id
1 'polypeptide(L)'
;MSHTTDNGRYELLVDRSFVAQHYLTVPDPDPPEGTVHSHRFTVEVLLAGDSLGEYNYLVNINDLVALLDDLEQRYRDAVLNDLPEFEGENPSVERFARVISDRVHDGLSTDRLDSLTVRVWEDDLARASYETDI
;
A
#
# COMPACT_ATOMS: atom_id res chain seq x y z
N MET A 1 33.79 5.11 20.97
CA MET A 1 33.12 4.64 20.72
C MET A 1 32.34 4.36 20.42
N SER A 2 32.23 4.26 20.09
CA SER A 2 31.37 4.02 19.70
C SER A 2 30.87 3.18 19.58
N HIS A 3 30.63 2.62 19.53
CA HIS A 3 29.94 1.89 19.21
C HIS A 3 28.96 1.85 19.07
N THR A 4 29.04 2.11 19.18
CA THR A 4 27.73 2.22 18.68
C THR A 4 27.35 1.09 17.82
N THR A 5 26.41 0.48 18.19
CA THR A 5 25.89 -0.54 17.35
C THR A 5 24.90 0.04 16.46
N ASP A 6 25.12 -0.13 15.19
CA ASP A 6 24.20 0.31 14.16
C ASP A 6 23.32 -0.84 13.70
N ASN A 7 22.87 -1.66 14.66
CA ASN A 7 22.00 -2.78 14.34
C ASN A 7 20.53 -2.43 14.31
N GLY A 8 20.19 -1.20 14.69
CA GLY A 8 18.82 -0.76 14.71
C GLY A 8 18.31 -0.36 13.34
N ARG A 9 17.00 -0.44 13.20
CA ARG A 9 16.29 0.02 12.01
C ARG A 9 15.18 0.94 12.45
N TYR A 10 14.86 1.88 11.59
CA TYR A 10 13.71 2.76 11.75
C TYR A 10 12.58 2.26 10.89
N GLU A 11 11.38 2.37 11.41
CA GLU A 11 10.16 2.09 10.65
C GLU A 11 9.22 3.26 10.77
N LEU A 12 8.55 3.58 9.69
CA LEU A 12 7.52 4.60 9.66
C LEU A 12 6.28 3.98 9.04
N LEU A 13 5.18 3.99 9.78
CA LEU A 13 3.91 3.42 9.33
C LEU A 13 2.87 4.51 9.25
N VAL A 14 2.20 4.61 8.11
CA VAL A 14 1.02 5.44 7.95
C VAL A 14 -0.08 4.61 7.31
N ASP A 15 -1.33 4.99 7.55
CA ASP A 15 -2.44 4.28 6.97
C ASP A 15 -3.52 5.23 6.47
N ARG A 16 -4.42 4.67 5.67
CA ARG A 16 -5.57 5.38 5.14
C ARG A 16 -6.66 4.37 4.84
N SER A 17 -7.90 4.72 5.19
CA SER A 17 -9.06 3.88 4.89
C SER A 17 -9.98 4.57 3.90
N PHE A 18 -10.58 3.79 3.02
CA PHE A 18 -11.57 4.29 2.07
C PHE A 18 -12.44 3.12 1.59
N VAL A 19 -13.59 3.43 1.03
CA VAL A 19 -14.45 2.42 0.41
C VAL A 19 -14.14 2.39 -1.09
N ALA A 20 -13.95 1.20 -1.63
CA ALA A 20 -13.81 0.97 -3.05
C ALA A 20 -14.60 -0.28 -3.43
N GLN A 21 -14.76 -0.51 -4.72
CA GLN A 21 -15.58 -1.59 -5.23
C GLN A 21 -14.76 -2.48 -6.14
N HIS A 22 -15.14 -3.73 -6.22
CA HIS A 22 -14.54 -4.67 -7.15
C HIS A 22 -15.48 -5.83 -7.39
N TYR A 23 -15.16 -6.64 -8.39
CA TYR A 23 -15.75 -7.96 -8.56
C TYR A 23 -14.62 -8.93 -8.93
N LEU A 24 -14.74 -10.17 -8.46
CA LEU A 24 -13.72 -11.17 -8.73
C LEU A 24 -13.99 -11.82 -10.09
N THR A 25 -12.91 -12.05 -10.83
CA THR A 25 -12.96 -12.58 -12.19
C THR A 25 -12.53 -14.04 -12.25
N VAL A 26 -12.56 -14.71 -11.10
CA VAL A 26 -12.23 -16.13 -11.01
C VAL A 26 -13.37 -16.97 -11.57
N PRO A 27 -13.11 -18.23 -12.02
CA PRO A 27 -14.17 -19.14 -12.42
C PRO A 27 -15.09 -19.47 -11.25
N ASP A 28 -16.42 -19.45 -11.49
CA ASP A 28 -17.43 -19.83 -10.52
C ASP A 28 -17.27 -19.14 -9.16
N PRO A 29 -17.26 -17.78 -9.13
CA PRO A 29 -17.07 -17.07 -7.86
C PRO A 29 -18.27 -17.31 -6.94
N ASP A 30 -18.00 -17.40 -5.64
CA ASP A 30 -19.06 -17.48 -4.65
C ASP A 30 -19.84 -16.16 -4.63
N PRO A 31 -21.18 -16.19 -4.63
CA PRO A 31 -21.95 -14.95 -4.50
C PRO A 31 -21.65 -14.25 -3.15
N PRO A 32 -21.55 -12.92 -3.11
CA PRO A 32 -21.72 -11.95 -4.20
C PRO A 32 -20.43 -11.57 -4.94
N GLU A 33 -19.35 -12.33 -4.79
CA GLU A 33 -18.01 -11.93 -5.20
C GLU A 33 -17.86 -11.68 -6.70
N GLY A 34 -18.67 -12.34 -7.51
CA GLY A 34 -18.66 -12.15 -8.97
C GLY A 34 -19.43 -10.93 -9.45
N THR A 35 -20.08 -10.20 -8.57
CA THR A 35 -20.78 -8.95 -8.90
C THR A 35 -20.09 -7.79 -8.20
N VAL A 36 -20.26 -6.58 -8.73
CA VAL A 36 -19.69 -5.40 -8.11
C VAL A 36 -20.17 -5.27 -6.68
N HIS A 37 -19.26 -5.20 -5.75
CA HIS A 37 -19.54 -5.04 -4.33
C HIS A 37 -18.49 -4.15 -3.69
N SER A 38 -18.83 -3.60 -2.52
CA SER A 38 -17.99 -2.63 -1.82
C SER A 38 -17.33 -3.26 -0.61
N HIS A 39 -16.11 -2.82 -0.34
CA HIS A 39 -15.42 -3.10 0.91
C HIS A 39 -14.81 -1.81 1.44
N ARG A 40 -14.64 -1.75 2.75
CA ARG A 40 -13.75 -0.76 3.35
C ARG A 40 -12.34 -1.32 3.30
N PHE A 41 -11.50 -0.69 2.51
CA PHE A 41 -10.08 -1.04 2.45
C PHE A 41 -9.30 -0.14 3.39
N THR A 42 -8.37 -0.72 4.12
CA THR A 42 -7.38 0.04 4.87
C THR A 42 -6.01 -0.28 4.30
N VAL A 43 -5.34 0.76 3.85
CA VAL A 43 -4.01 0.65 3.26
C VAL A 43 -3.00 1.12 4.29
N GLU A 44 -2.06 0.25 4.64
CA GLU A 44 -0.93 0.57 5.51
C GLU A 44 0.33 0.61 4.65
N VAL A 45 1.10 1.67 4.80
CA VAL A 45 2.40 1.81 4.14
C VAL A 45 3.47 1.84 5.22
N LEU A 46 4.32 0.83 5.23
CA LEU A 46 5.41 0.67 6.17
C LEU A 46 6.73 0.86 5.43
N LEU A 47 7.47 1.86 5.84
CA LEU A 47 8.80 2.16 5.31
C LEU A 47 9.85 1.79 6.34
N ALA A 48 10.94 1.20 5.91
CA ALA A 48 12.03 0.80 6.81
C ALA A 48 13.38 1.19 6.23
N GLY A 49 14.30 1.56 7.11
CA GLY A 49 15.66 1.90 6.76
C GLY A 49 16.53 2.00 8.00
N ASP A 50 17.84 2.03 7.81
CA ASP A 50 18.79 2.02 8.93
C ASP A 50 19.44 3.37 9.20
N SER A 51 19.13 4.40 8.42
CA SER A 51 19.74 5.71 8.60
C SER A 51 18.73 6.83 8.32
N LEU A 52 18.98 7.97 8.93
CA LEU A 52 18.13 9.15 8.79
C LEU A 52 18.88 10.25 8.04
N GLY A 53 18.11 11.16 7.47
CA GLY A 53 18.66 12.33 6.81
C GLY A 53 19.07 13.43 7.77
N GLU A 54 19.42 14.58 7.20
CA GLU A 54 19.94 15.73 7.93
C GLU A 54 19.05 16.16 9.07
N TYR A 55 17.73 16.07 8.91
CA TYR A 55 16.75 16.50 9.90
C TYR A 55 16.18 15.34 10.69
N ASN A 56 16.87 14.20 10.69
CA ASN A 56 16.44 13.00 11.41
C ASN A 56 15.13 12.41 10.88
N TYR A 57 14.88 12.55 9.57
CA TYR A 57 13.76 11.91 8.91
C TYR A 57 14.22 10.69 8.10
N LEU A 58 13.42 9.65 8.16
CA LEU A 58 13.52 8.54 7.20
C LEU A 58 12.99 9.00 5.83
N VAL A 59 11.81 9.59 5.84
CA VAL A 59 11.22 10.32 4.71
C VAL A 59 10.43 11.50 5.28
N ASN A 60 10.12 12.46 4.44
CA ASN A 60 9.23 13.54 4.84
C ASN A 60 7.79 13.04 4.92
N ILE A 61 7.22 13.05 6.11
CA ILE A 61 5.85 12.57 6.34
C ILE A 61 4.84 13.32 5.48
N ASN A 62 5.05 14.60 5.24
CA ASN A 62 4.12 15.39 4.42
C ASN A 62 4.07 14.88 2.98
N ASP A 63 5.20 14.44 2.43
CA ASP A 63 5.23 13.86 1.09
C ASP A 63 4.46 12.54 1.05
N LEU A 64 4.61 11.74 2.10
CA LEU A 64 3.89 10.47 2.21
C LEU A 64 2.39 10.69 2.37
N VAL A 65 1.98 11.67 3.18
CA VAL A 65 0.56 12.00 3.35
C VAL A 65 -0.03 12.49 2.02
N ALA A 66 0.68 13.33 1.28
CA ALA A 66 0.22 13.80 -0.02
C ALA A 66 0.03 12.64 -1.00
N LEU A 67 0.94 11.68 -0.97
CA LEU A 67 0.83 10.47 -1.80
C LEU A 67 -0.39 9.64 -1.40
N LEU A 68 -0.65 9.48 -0.11
CA LEU A 68 -1.84 8.77 0.36
C LEU A 68 -3.12 9.49 -0.03
N ASP A 69 -3.13 10.83 -0.01
CA ASP A 69 -4.26 11.60 -0.49
C ASP A 69 -4.55 11.31 -1.95
N ASP A 70 -3.52 11.25 -2.77
CA ASP A 70 -3.65 10.93 -4.20
C ASP A 70 -4.18 9.50 -4.40
N LEU A 71 -3.68 8.55 -3.62
CA LEU A 71 -4.16 7.18 -3.69
C LEU A 71 -5.63 7.09 -3.29
N GLU A 72 -6.01 7.78 -2.23
CA GLU A 72 -7.42 7.80 -1.81
C GLU A 72 -8.32 8.41 -2.87
N GLN A 73 -7.91 9.53 -3.48
CA GLN A 73 -8.69 10.15 -4.54
C GLN A 73 -8.88 9.23 -5.74
N ARG A 74 -7.86 8.44 -6.05
CA ARG A 74 -7.93 7.53 -7.19
C ARG A 74 -8.85 6.34 -6.93
N TYR A 75 -8.79 5.77 -5.73
CA TYR A 75 -9.46 4.49 -5.47
C TYR A 75 -10.78 4.61 -4.74
N ARG A 76 -10.99 5.70 -3.99
CA ARG A 76 -12.25 5.87 -3.25
C ARG A 76 -13.41 5.87 -4.20
N ASP A 77 -14.40 5.03 -3.90
CA ASP A 77 -15.63 4.86 -4.67
C ASP A 77 -15.41 4.38 -6.11
N ALA A 78 -14.19 4.00 -6.47
CA ALA A 78 -13.89 3.45 -7.79
C ALA A 78 -14.21 1.96 -7.83
N VAL A 79 -14.52 1.47 -9.03
CA VAL A 79 -14.52 0.03 -9.31
C VAL A 79 -13.12 -0.31 -9.77
N LEU A 80 -12.37 -1.07 -8.97
CA LEU A 80 -10.96 -1.36 -9.25
C LEU A 80 -10.77 -2.00 -10.63
N ASN A 81 -11.70 -2.88 -11.02
CA ASN A 81 -11.66 -3.56 -12.31
C ASN A 81 -11.62 -2.61 -13.51
N ASP A 82 -12.15 -1.40 -13.35
CA ASP A 82 -12.23 -0.43 -14.45
C ASP A 82 -10.95 0.40 -14.60
N LEU A 83 -10.01 0.28 -13.68
CA LEU A 83 -8.78 1.06 -13.71
C LEU A 83 -7.70 0.36 -14.54
N PRO A 84 -6.90 1.14 -15.29
CA PRO A 84 -5.87 0.55 -16.18
C PRO A 84 -4.90 -0.40 -15.49
N GLU A 85 -4.53 -0.11 -14.24
CA GLU A 85 -3.56 -0.93 -13.51
C GLU A 85 -4.11 -2.30 -13.11
N PHE A 86 -5.43 -2.51 -13.25
CA PHE A 86 -6.06 -3.81 -13.00
C PHE A 86 -6.50 -4.50 -14.28
N GLU A 87 -6.20 -3.92 -15.44
CA GLU A 87 -6.63 -4.49 -16.72
C GLU A 87 -6.08 -5.90 -16.89
N GLY A 88 -6.97 -6.85 -17.17
CA GLY A 88 -6.58 -8.25 -17.35
C GLY A 88 -6.24 -8.99 -16.07
N GLU A 89 -6.42 -8.33 -14.91
CA GLU A 89 -6.06 -8.90 -13.61
C GLU A 89 -7.30 -9.06 -12.74
N ASN A 90 -7.32 -10.13 -11.93
CA ASN A 90 -8.31 -10.27 -10.88
C ASN A 90 -7.94 -9.32 -9.73
N PRO A 91 -8.82 -8.37 -9.34
CA PRO A 91 -8.47 -7.38 -8.33
C PRO A 91 -8.60 -7.94 -6.91
N SER A 92 -7.80 -8.94 -6.60
CA SER A 92 -7.69 -9.49 -5.26
C SER A 92 -7.05 -8.50 -4.31
N VAL A 93 -7.16 -8.75 -3.01
CA VAL A 93 -6.50 -7.93 -1.98
C VAL A 93 -4.98 -7.95 -2.17
N GLU A 94 -4.42 -9.10 -2.53
CA GLU A 94 -3.00 -9.27 -2.80
C GLU A 94 -2.56 -8.43 -4.00
N ARG A 95 -3.34 -8.46 -5.08
CA ARG A 95 -3.03 -7.65 -6.27
C ARG A 95 -3.13 -6.17 -5.97
N PHE A 96 -4.11 -5.77 -5.17
CA PHE A 96 -4.26 -4.38 -4.76
C PHE A 96 -3.04 -3.91 -3.95
N ALA A 97 -2.55 -4.74 -3.04
CA ALA A 97 -1.35 -4.42 -2.27
C ALA A 97 -0.14 -4.19 -3.19
N ARG A 98 0.04 -5.02 -4.20
CA ARG A 98 1.13 -4.87 -5.16
C ARG A 98 0.98 -3.60 -5.99
N VAL A 99 -0.21 -3.31 -6.46
CA VAL A 99 -0.48 -2.10 -7.25
C VAL A 99 -0.15 -0.84 -6.44
N ILE A 100 -0.59 -0.81 -5.19
CA ILE A 100 -0.29 0.33 -4.31
C ILE A 100 1.21 0.43 -4.04
N SER A 101 1.88 -0.70 -3.82
CA SER A 101 3.33 -0.72 -3.62
C SER A 101 4.07 -0.07 -4.79
N ASP A 102 3.70 -0.42 -6.02
CA ASP A 102 4.32 0.14 -7.20
C ASP A 102 4.12 1.67 -7.26
N ARG A 103 2.93 2.14 -6.90
CA ARG A 103 2.64 3.58 -6.90
C ARG A 103 3.39 4.33 -5.81
N VAL A 104 3.52 3.74 -4.63
CA VAL A 104 4.30 4.35 -3.54
C VAL A 104 5.76 4.43 -3.93
N HIS A 105 6.31 3.36 -4.48
CA HIS A 105 7.70 3.31 -4.92
C HIS A 105 7.98 4.40 -5.98
N ASP A 106 7.07 4.58 -6.92
CA ASP A 106 7.25 5.56 -8.00
C ASP A 106 7.05 7.00 -7.53
N GLY A 107 6.24 7.19 -6.50
CA GLY A 107 5.85 8.54 -6.05
C GLY A 107 6.62 9.09 -4.87
N LEU A 108 7.55 8.32 -4.31
CA LEU A 108 8.26 8.70 -3.09
C LEU A 108 9.76 8.57 -3.28
N SER A 109 10.53 9.49 -2.67
CA SER A 109 11.98 9.33 -2.64
C SER A 109 12.35 8.15 -1.75
N THR A 110 13.11 7.21 -2.29
CA THR A 110 13.46 5.96 -1.60
C THR A 110 14.94 5.88 -1.24
N ASP A 111 15.67 7.00 -1.27
CA ASP A 111 17.14 7.02 -1.12
C ASP A 111 17.61 6.40 0.19
N ARG A 112 16.82 6.52 1.26
CA ARG A 112 17.19 6.04 2.59
C ARG A 112 16.43 4.79 3.01
N LEU A 113 15.62 4.24 2.10
CA LEU A 113 14.78 3.09 2.42
C LEU A 113 15.46 1.79 2.02
N ASP A 114 15.35 0.80 2.89
CA ASP A 114 15.77 -0.58 2.59
C ASP A 114 14.61 -1.41 2.08
N SER A 115 13.42 -1.12 2.58
CA SER A 115 12.23 -1.88 2.20
C SER A 115 10.97 -1.04 2.30
N LEU A 116 10.00 -1.48 1.54
CA LEU A 116 8.64 -0.94 1.51
C LEU A 116 7.69 -2.11 1.67
N THR A 117 6.77 -2.02 2.62
CA THR A 117 5.71 -3.01 2.79
C THR A 117 4.37 -2.30 2.68
N VAL A 118 3.52 -2.81 1.83
CA VAL A 118 2.13 -2.34 1.74
C VAL A 118 1.24 -3.48 2.22
N ARG A 119 0.36 -3.16 3.16
CA ARG A 119 -0.65 -4.07 3.67
C ARG A 119 -2.01 -3.51 3.32
N VAL A 120 -2.87 -4.37 2.82
CA VAL A 120 -4.24 -3.96 2.49
C VAL A 120 -5.19 -4.86 3.26
N TRP A 121 -6.02 -4.24 4.08
CA TRP A 121 -7.12 -4.90 4.78
C TRP A 121 -8.37 -4.80 3.95
N GLU A 122 -9.11 -5.89 3.85
CA GLU A 122 -10.45 -5.92 3.28
C GLU A 122 -11.42 -6.04 4.46
N ASP A 123 -12.11 -4.96 4.75
CA ASP A 123 -12.89 -4.82 5.99
C ASP A 123 -12.00 -5.18 7.19
N ASP A 124 -12.55 -5.88 8.18
CA ASP A 124 -11.78 -6.39 9.32
C ASP A 124 -11.47 -7.89 9.16
N LEU A 125 -11.75 -8.44 7.98
CA LEU A 125 -11.74 -9.87 7.77
C LEU A 125 -10.37 -10.42 7.39
N ALA A 126 -9.69 -9.75 6.45
CA ALA A 126 -8.46 -10.29 5.89
C ALA A 126 -7.48 -9.18 5.56
N ARG A 127 -6.19 -9.51 5.60
CA ARG A 127 -5.11 -8.60 5.26
C ARG A 127 -4.11 -9.31 4.36
N ALA A 128 -3.76 -8.68 3.26
CA ALA A 128 -2.65 -9.10 2.42
C ALA A 128 -1.49 -8.14 2.56
N SER A 129 -0.27 -8.61 2.39
CA SER A 129 0.93 -7.79 2.43
C SER A 129 1.76 -8.05 1.18
N TYR A 130 2.38 -6.98 0.69
CA TYR A 130 3.40 -7.07 -0.35
C TYR A 130 4.63 -6.31 0.15
N GLU A 131 5.74 -7.01 0.32
CA GLU A 131 7.00 -6.43 0.76
C GLU A 131 8.00 -6.46 -0.38
N THR A 132 8.69 -5.35 -0.59
CA THR A 132 9.75 -5.27 -1.59
C THR A 132 10.98 -4.62 -1.00
N ASP A 133 12.14 -5.16 -1.34
CA ASP A 133 13.42 -4.53 -1.03
C ASP A 133 13.67 -3.39 -2.01
N ILE A 134 14.35 -2.37 -1.53
CA ILE A 134 14.67 -1.19 -2.33
C ILE A 134 16.18 -1.09 -2.57
#